data_6bb6d104c415cda0d41a2b4f56dd1fb7
#
_entry.id   6bb6d104c415cda0d41a2b4f56dd1fb7
#
_cell.length_a   1.000
_cell.length_b   1.000
_cell.length_c   1.000
_cell.angle_alpha   90.00
_cell.angle_beta   90.00
_cell.angle_gamma   90.00
#
_symmetry.space_group_name_H-M   'P 1'
#
loop_
_entity.id
_entity.type
_entity.pdbx_description
1 polymer ?
#
loop_
_entity_poly.entity_id
_entity_poly.type
_entity_poly.pdbx_seq_one_letter_code
_entity_poly.pdbx_strand_id
1 'polypeptide(L)'
;MHLVSFGAYLPLPYRHGMSSDQPWWAESVIYQIYPRSFFDSNGDGEGDLPGITSNLEHVQSLGADAIWLSPFYTSPNKDGGYDVADPRGVDPRFGNLEDVKKMIARAHELGLRVLVDIVPNHFSDQHPWFQDAINSKAGSIERSRFHFYDAKPDGTPPNNWISLFGGPAWTQIKSADGSNQYYLHLFDPSQPDLNWENEDVASDFEKTLRFWLDLGVDGFRIDVAHGLAKENLLVDHPDPQGLNEALRLDSDISSEKRGELLSTVPFFDRDGVHEIYRRWREIFDSYNRDVMAVAEAWVHPPARATRYVRSDELHQVFNFDLLVAPFDGEFLFNCINNTLEMLRQVNAPATWALSNHDTPRVASRHGDKASRALALFVMALPGSCYIYNGQELGLPDAQLRDEERQDPSFFRSKGITLGRDGGRVPMPWNGDQAPFGFSSARPWLPMPQEWKDLTVASQDADPASTLNLYRSALKIRRNKLVGTGDIEWVDRGQDGLVSFARGEFAIYLNTSSKLAKIPSAGTLTLGSADDVTLDNGDLILPPATAAWVVIR
;
A
#
# COMPACT_ATOMS: atom_id res chain seq x y z
N MET A 1 4.14 37.76 -23.42
CA MET A 1 3.39 37.72 -22.14
C MET A 1 1.99 37.21 -22.48
N HIS A 2 1.81 35.89 -22.60
CA HIS A 2 0.52 35.23 -22.81
C HIS A 2 0.16 34.50 -21.52
N LEU A 3 -0.81 35.06 -20.82
CA LEU A 3 -1.48 34.40 -19.70
C LEU A 3 -2.30 33.24 -20.27
N VAL A 4 -1.84 32.04 -20.04
CA VAL A 4 -2.65 30.83 -20.24
C VAL A 4 -3.65 30.79 -19.08
N SER A 5 -4.93 31.02 -19.39
CA SER A 5 -6.02 30.88 -18.44
C SER A 5 -6.16 29.42 -18.11
N PHE A 6 -5.84 29.02 -16.88
CA PHE A 6 -6.18 27.71 -16.34
C PHE A 6 -7.70 27.57 -16.33
N GLY A 7 -8.21 26.59 -17.04
CA GLY A 7 -9.62 26.24 -17.06
C GLY A 7 -10.11 25.98 -15.62
N ALA A 8 -11.25 26.56 -15.29
CA ALA A 8 -11.89 26.37 -14.00
C ALA A 8 -12.13 24.87 -13.76
N TYR A 9 -11.57 24.37 -12.67
CA TYR A 9 -11.82 23.02 -12.16
C TYR A 9 -13.32 22.85 -11.91
N LEU A 10 -14.00 22.08 -12.74
CA LEU A 10 -15.39 21.72 -12.49
C LEU A 10 -15.40 20.68 -11.36
N PRO A 11 -16.13 20.92 -10.25
CA PRO A 11 -16.24 19.94 -9.19
C PRO A 11 -16.84 18.65 -9.74
N LEU A 12 -16.28 17.49 -9.33
CA LEU A 12 -16.82 16.17 -9.63
C LEU A 12 -18.31 16.12 -9.28
N PRO A 13 -19.15 15.44 -10.06
CA PRO A 13 -20.57 15.32 -9.75
C PRO A 13 -20.73 14.69 -8.35
N TYR A 14 -21.48 15.38 -7.50
CA TYR A 14 -21.76 14.99 -6.11
C TYR A 14 -22.37 13.59 -6.07
N ARG A 15 -21.76 12.67 -5.30
CA ARG A 15 -22.28 11.31 -5.15
C ARG A 15 -23.55 11.32 -4.31
N HIS A 16 -24.65 10.79 -4.85
CA HIS A 16 -25.82 10.45 -4.06
C HIS A 16 -25.47 9.26 -3.13
N GLY A 17 -25.43 9.50 -1.82
CA GLY A 17 -25.30 8.45 -0.80
C GLY A 17 -24.30 8.67 0.33
N MET A 18 -23.35 9.61 0.22
CA MET A 18 -22.54 10.01 1.38
C MET A 18 -23.30 11.08 2.19
N SER A 19 -23.26 10.98 3.52
CA SER A 19 -23.73 12.09 4.36
C SER A 19 -22.87 13.31 4.02
N SER A 20 -23.45 14.50 3.97
CA SER A 20 -22.78 15.74 3.59
C SER A 20 -21.60 16.13 4.49
N ASP A 21 -21.36 15.39 5.56
CA ASP A 21 -20.43 15.72 6.64
C ASP A 21 -19.17 14.82 6.68
N GLN A 22 -19.10 13.74 5.87
CA GLN A 22 -17.92 12.87 5.86
C GLN A 22 -17.01 13.15 4.66
N PRO A 23 -15.67 13.22 4.86
CA PRO A 23 -14.75 13.39 3.75
C PRO A 23 -14.78 12.16 2.83
N TRP A 24 -14.48 12.39 1.53
CA TRP A 24 -14.62 11.33 0.50
C TRP A 24 -13.81 10.07 0.79
N TRP A 25 -12.70 10.20 1.50
CA TRP A 25 -11.81 9.06 1.82
C TRP A 25 -12.29 8.21 2.99
N ALA A 26 -13.27 8.65 3.78
CA ALA A 26 -13.63 7.98 5.02
C ALA A 26 -14.08 6.52 4.83
N GLU A 27 -14.77 6.21 3.73
CA GLU A 27 -15.27 4.87 3.41
C GLU A 27 -15.03 4.47 1.94
N SER A 28 -14.08 5.09 1.29
CA SER A 28 -13.76 4.88 -0.12
C SER A 28 -13.15 3.51 -0.40
N VAL A 29 -13.32 3.06 -1.62
CA VAL A 29 -12.60 1.92 -2.19
C VAL A 29 -11.48 2.47 -3.06
N ILE A 30 -10.23 2.18 -2.71
CA ILE A 30 -9.05 2.69 -3.38
C ILE A 30 -8.34 1.50 -4.06
N TYR A 31 -8.20 1.58 -5.37
CA TYR A 31 -7.56 0.53 -6.17
C TYR A 31 -6.09 0.87 -6.40
N GLN A 32 -5.20 0.04 -5.87
CA GLN A 32 -3.76 0.19 -6.07
C GLN A 32 -3.34 -0.36 -7.43
N ILE A 33 -2.71 0.49 -8.23
CA ILE A 33 -2.10 0.13 -9.51
C ILE A 33 -0.57 0.11 -9.34
N TYR A 34 0.05 -1.04 -9.64
CA TYR A 34 1.49 -1.14 -9.85
C TYR A 34 1.76 -0.88 -11.35
N PRO A 35 2.23 0.31 -11.74
CA PRO A 35 2.23 0.76 -13.13
C PRO A 35 2.88 -0.23 -14.09
N ARG A 36 4.04 -0.75 -13.72
CA ARG A 36 4.84 -1.70 -14.51
C ARG A 36 4.10 -3.00 -14.85
N SER A 37 3.05 -3.34 -14.08
CA SER A 37 2.34 -4.62 -14.17
C SER A 37 0.86 -4.50 -14.49
N PHE A 38 0.36 -3.31 -14.82
CA PHE A 38 -1.07 -3.13 -15.06
C PHE A 38 -1.44 -3.41 -16.51
N PHE A 39 -0.89 -2.65 -17.47
CA PHE A 39 -1.13 -2.87 -18.91
C PHE A 39 -0.04 -2.18 -19.73
N ASP A 40 0.54 -2.90 -20.69
CA ASP A 40 1.54 -2.42 -21.63
C ASP A 40 0.87 -1.99 -22.95
N SER A 41 0.89 -0.69 -23.23
CA SER A 41 0.26 -0.13 -24.42
C SER A 41 1.19 -0.04 -25.63
N ASN A 42 2.50 -0.02 -25.40
CA ASN A 42 3.52 0.20 -26.42
C ASN A 42 4.19 -1.09 -26.91
N GLY A 43 4.04 -2.21 -26.20
CA GLY A 43 4.53 -3.53 -26.56
C GLY A 43 6.02 -3.75 -26.22
N ASP A 44 6.54 -3.10 -25.17
CA ASP A 44 7.92 -3.29 -24.71
C ASP A 44 8.06 -4.32 -23.58
N GLY A 45 6.94 -4.79 -23.02
CA GLY A 45 6.89 -5.79 -21.95
C GLY A 45 6.71 -5.19 -20.56
N GLU A 46 6.65 -3.89 -20.42
CA GLU A 46 6.38 -3.16 -19.18
C GLU A 46 5.08 -2.36 -19.29
N GLY A 47 4.28 -2.29 -18.23
CA GLY A 47 3.08 -1.47 -18.19
C GLY A 47 3.41 0.01 -18.16
N ASP A 48 2.49 0.84 -18.67
CA ASP A 48 2.70 2.28 -18.83
C ASP A 48 1.46 3.12 -18.52
N LEU A 49 1.62 4.46 -18.46
CA LEU A 49 0.54 5.39 -18.15
C LEU A 49 -0.56 5.43 -19.23
N PRO A 50 -0.27 5.37 -20.53
CA PRO A 50 -1.30 5.22 -21.55
C PRO A 50 -2.08 3.91 -21.40
N GLY A 51 -1.41 2.81 -21.04
CA GLY A 51 -2.04 1.53 -20.73
C GLY A 51 -2.97 1.60 -19.52
N ILE A 52 -2.54 2.25 -18.46
CA ILE A 52 -3.41 2.54 -17.30
C ILE A 52 -4.62 3.34 -17.75
N THR A 53 -4.40 4.43 -18.48
CA THR A 53 -5.48 5.32 -18.95
C THR A 53 -6.55 4.59 -19.75
N SER A 54 -6.13 3.68 -20.64
CA SER A 54 -7.04 2.91 -21.51
C SER A 54 -7.86 1.85 -20.74
N ASN A 55 -7.43 1.45 -19.54
CA ASN A 55 -8.07 0.40 -18.75
C ASN A 55 -8.71 0.89 -17.44
N LEU A 56 -8.84 2.21 -17.23
CA LEU A 56 -9.49 2.78 -16.03
C LEU A 56 -10.97 2.39 -15.91
N GLU A 57 -11.63 2.06 -17.01
CA GLU A 57 -13.03 1.58 -16.99
C GLU A 57 -13.17 0.25 -16.23
N HIS A 58 -12.16 -0.62 -16.26
CA HIS A 58 -12.13 -1.83 -15.43
C HIS A 58 -12.21 -1.45 -13.95
N VAL A 59 -11.37 -0.51 -13.51
CA VAL A 59 -11.32 -0.05 -12.11
C VAL A 59 -12.63 0.63 -11.70
N GLN A 60 -13.18 1.47 -12.58
CA GLN A 60 -14.48 2.11 -12.35
C GLN A 60 -15.61 1.08 -12.27
N SER A 61 -15.64 0.08 -13.17
CA SER A 61 -16.66 -0.97 -13.19
C SER A 61 -16.60 -1.91 -11.98
N LEU A 62 -15.41 -2.09 -11.40
CA LEU A 62 -15.22 -2.81 -10.14
C LEU A 62 -15.95 -2.11 -8.98
N GLY A 63 -16.08 -0.80 -9.05
CA GLY A 63 -16.71 0.01 -8.01
C GLY A 63 -15.72 0.78 -7.14
N ALA A 64 -14.49 0.97 -7.58
CA ALA A 64 -13.53 1.83 -6.91
C ALA A 64 -13.97 3.31 -6.92
N ASP A 65 -13.43 4.07 -5.98
CA ASP A 65 -13.65 5.50 -5.79
C ASP A 65 -12.40 6.31 -6.13
N ALA A 66 -11.24 5.67 -6.01
CA ALA A 66 -9.95 6.26 -6.31
C ALA A 66 -8.99 5.19 -6.84
N ILE A 67 -7.93 5.66 -7.52
CA ILE A 67 -6.75 4.88 -7.80
C ILE A 67 -5.58 5.40 -6.97
N TRP A 68 -4.69 4.50 -6.57
CA TRP A 68 -3.38 4.80 -6.03
C TRP A 68 -2.33 4.20 -6.94
N LEU A 69 -1.43 5.03 -7.49
CA LEU A 69 -0.32 4.58 -8.32
C LEU A 69 0.94 4.43 -7.47
N SER A 70 1.56 3.24 -7.51
CA SER A 70 2.94 3.08 -7.05
C SER A 70 3.89 3.91 -7.93
N PRO A 71 5.15 4.18 -7.51
CA PRO A 71 6.00 5.16 -8.19
C PRO A 71 6.15 4.93 -9.69
N PHE A 72 5.99 5.98 -10.45
CA PHE A 72 6.23 6.07 -11.90
C PHE A 72 7.23 7.18 -12.25
N TYR A 73 7.91 7.68 -11.24
CA TYR A 73 8.90 8.77 -11.32
C TYR A 73 10.17 8.31 -12.01
N THR A 74 10.98 9.26 -12.48
CA THR A 74 12.32 8.95 -13.00
C THR A 74 13.12 8.18 -11.96
N SER A 75 13.53 6.96 -12.31
CA SER A 75 14.20 6.04 -11.41
C SER A 75 15.12 5.08 -12.19
N PRO A 76 16.30 4.72 -11.67
CA PRO A 76 17.06 3.57 -12.17
C PRO A 76 16.35 2.23 -12.04
N ASN A 77 15.24 2.18 -11.27
CA ASN A 77 14.41 1.01 -11.03
C ASN A 77 15.17 -0.15 -10.35
N LYS A 78 16.07 0.18 -9.43
CA LYS A 78 16.78 -0.81 -8.62
C LYS A 78 15.89 -1.41 -7.55
N ASP A 79 14.87 -0.66 -7.10
CA ASP A 79 13.85 -1.10 -6.15
C ASP A 79 12.43 -0.81 -6.67
N GLY A 80 12.13 -1.27 -7.87
CA GLY A 80 10.77 -1.21 -8.42
C GLY A 80 10.17 0.19 -8.54
N GLY A 81 11.01 1.23 -8.67
CA GLY A 81 10.63 2.63 -8.77
C GLY A 81 10.74 3.42 -7.46
N TYR A 82 10.96 2.77 -6.32
CA TYR A 82 11.12 3.45 -5.03
C TYR A 82 12.49 4.12 -4.87
N ASP A 83 13.48 3.84 -5.72
CA ASP A 83 14.73 4.56 -5.84
C ASP A 83 14.58 5.80 -6.75
N VAL A 84 13.88 6.83 -6.26
CA VAL A 84 13.45 8.01 -7.03
C VAL A 84 14.64 8.95 -7.31
N ALA A 85 14.90 9.22 -8.60
CA ALA A 85 15.95 10.15 -9.05
C ALA A 85 15.41 11.55 -9.38
N ASP A 86 14.14 11.68 -9.74
CA ASP A 86 13.43 12.96 -9.89
C ASP A 86 11.96 12.79 -9.46
N PRO A 87 11.57 13.32 -8.29
CA PRO A 87 10.21 13.16 -7.76
C PRO A 87 9.13 13.98 -8.50
N ARG A 88 9.53 14.82 -9.44
CA ARG A 88 8.63 15.63 -10.31
C ARG A 88 8.75 15.25 -11.79
N GLY A 89 9.63 14.32 -12.11
CA GLY A 89 9.78 13.72 -13.43
C GLY A 89 8.90 12.46 -13.60
N VAL A 90 8.74 12.04 -14.84
CA VAL A 90 8.13 10.77 -15.21
C VAL A 90 9.18 9.90 -15.88
N ASP A 91 9.32 8.66 -15.46
CA ASP A 91 10.25 7.74 -16.09
C ASP A 91 9.82 7.46 -17.54
N PRO A 92 10.72 7.56 -18.52
CA PRO A 92 10.38 7.32 -19.94
C PRO A 92 9.77 5.95 -20.23
N ARG A 93 10.00 4.93 -19.38
CA ARG A 93 9.34 3.62 -19.48
C ARG A 93 7.84 3.72 -19.31
N PHE A 94 7.38 4.61 -18.46
CA PHE A 94 5.95 4.79 -18.18
C PHE A 94 5.27 5.85 -19.04
N GLY A 95 6.05 6.68 -19.75
CA GLY A 95 5.53 7.78 -20.56
C GLY A 95 6.14 9.12 -20.20
N ASN A 96 5.31 10.14 -20.12
CA ASN A 96 5.73 11.51 -19.82
C ASN A 96 4.66 12.28 -19.03
N LEU A 97 4.97 13.52 -18.66
CA LEU A 97 4.07 14.35 -17.83
C LEU A 97 2.71 14.63 -18.51
N GLU A 98 2.67 14.68 -19.86
CA GLU A 98 1.40 14.86 -20.57
C GLU A 98 0.52 13.60 -20.49
N ASP A 99 1.11 12.42 -20.43
CA ASP A 99 0.37 11.17 -20.22
C ASP A 99 -0.18 11.09 -18.78
N VAL A 100 0.55 11.61 -17.78
CA VAL A 100 -0.01 11.77 -16.41
C VAL A 100 -1.23 12.67 -16.43
N LYS A 101 -1.17 13.83 -17.09
CA LYS A 101 -2.33 14.76 -17.17
C LYS A 101 -3.54 14.10 -17.83
N LYS A 102 -3.32 13.34 -18.92
CA LYS A 102 -4.39 12.59 -19.59
C LYS A 102 -4.99 11.53 -18.68
N MET A 103 -4.15 10.81 -17.95
CA MET A 103 -4.59 9.79 -17.01
C MET A 103 -5.42 10.40 -15.87
N ILE A 104 -4.97 11.51 -15.25
CA ILE A 104 -5.73 12.23 -14.23
C ILE A 104 -7.08 12.71 -14.79
N ALA A 105 -7.08 13.33 -15.96
CA ALA A 105 -8.30 13.82 -16.59
C ALA A 105 -9.29 12.66 -16.86
N ARG A 106 -8.79 11.53 -17.39
CA ARG A 106 -9.62 10.34 -17.64
C ARG A 106 -10.16 9.72 -16.35
N ALA A 107 -9.34 9.63 -15.31
CA ALA A 107 -9.79 9.16 -13.99
C ALA A 107 -10.94 10.04 -13.47
N HIS A 108 -10.78 11.36 -13.52
CA HIS A 108 -11.80 12.31 -13.07
C HIS A 108 -13.09 12.24 -13.91
N GLU A 109 -13.00 12.07 -15.24
CA GLU A 109 -14.15 11.82 -16.11
C GLU A 109 -14.96 10.56 -15.69
N LEU A 110 -14.26 9.53 -15.23
CA LEU A 110 -14.87 8.29 -14.72
C LEU A 110 -15.31 8.40 -13.25
N GLY A 111 -15.14 9.55 -12.62
CA GLY A 111 -15.44 9.78 -11.20
C GLY A 111 -14.46 9.13 -10.23
N LEU A 112 -13.27 8.76 -10.71
CA LEU A 112 -12.17 8.24 -9.90
C LEU A 112 -11.25 9.37 -9.45
N ARG A 113 -10.85 9.39 -8.19
CA ARG A 113 -9.79 10.25 -7.67
C ARG A 113 -8.43 9.61 -7.89
N VAL A 114 -7.38 10.40 -7.83
CA VAL A 114 -6.01 9.94 -8.09
C VAL A 114 -5.11 10.24 -6.91
N LEU A 115 -4.51 9.18 -6.36
CA LEU A 115 -3.43 9.26 -5.38
C LEU A 115 -2.12 8.82 -6.05
N VAL A 116 -1.03 9.53 -5.71
CA VAL A 116 0.32 9.12 -6.12
C VAL A 116 1.18 8.82 -4.90
N ASP A 117 2.18 7.99 -5.08
CA ASP A 117 3.14 7.66 -4.03
C ASP A 117 4.11 8.83 -3.82
N ILE A 118 4.49 9.11 -2.57
CA ILE A 118 5.60 10.02 -2.24
C ILE A 118 6.62 9.21 -1.44
N VAL A 119 7.88 9.23 -1.86
CA VAL A 119 8.97 8.49 -1.24
C VAL A 119 9.91 9.46 -0.51
N PRO A 120 9.61 9.84 0.74
CA PRO A 120 10.35 10.91 1.41
C PRO A 120 11.51 10.46 2.27
N ASN A 121 11.67 9.16 2.54
CA ASN A 121 12.75 8.67 3.40
C ASN A 121 14.12 8.77 2.73
N HIS A 122 14.20 8.55 1.42
CA HIS A 122 15.44 8.45 0.66
C HIS A 122 15.25 8.92 -0.78
N PHE A 123 16.35 9.21 -1.46
CA PHE A 123 16.38 9.37 -2.91
C PHE A 123 17.22 8.26 -3.56
N SER A 124 17.21 8.19 -4.88
CA SER A 124 18.14 7.36 -5.63
C SER A 124 19.59 7.87 -5.48
N ASP A 125 20.55 6.95 -5.57
CA ASP A 125 21.96 7.30 -5.75
C ASP A 125 22.23 8.10 -7.05
N GLN A 126 21.27 8.09 -7.99
CA GLN A 126 21.34 8.89 -9.23
C GLN A 126 20.66 10.26 -9.11
N HIS A 127 20.06 10.60 -7.97
CA HIS A 127 19.49 11.92 -7.76
C HIS A 127 20.60 12.98 -7.78
N PRO A 128 20.42 14.14 -8.47
CA PRO A 128 21.44 15.18 -8.57
C PRO A 128 22.03 15.60 -7.23
N TRP A 129 21.23 15.74 -6.20
CA TRP A 129 21.71 16.08 -4.85
C TRP A 129 22.68 15.06 -4.28
N PHE A 130 22.44 13.77 -4.51
CA PHE A 130 23.37 12.75 -4.00
C PHE A 130 24.65 12.71 -4.82
N GLN A 131 24.56 12.90 -6.14
CA GLN A 131 25.72 13.02 -7.02
C GLN A 131 26.58 14.23 -6.64
N ASP A 132 25.96 15.37 -6.31
CA ASP A 132 26.68 16.54 -5.78
C ASP A 132 27.32 16.24 -4.41
N ALA A 133 26.59 15.55 -3.51
CA ALA A 133 27.09 15.21 -2.17
C ALA A 133 28.31 14.31 -2.20
N ILE A 134 28.35 13.27 -3.02
CA ILE A 134 29.51 12.37 -3.12
C ILE A 134 30.73 13.05 -3.73
N ASN A 135 30.54 14.05 -4.58
CA ASN A 135 31.60 14.83 -5.21
C ASN A 135 32.05 16.03 -4.38
N SER A 136 31.35 16.37 -3.31
CA SER A 136 31.67 17.49 -2.42
C SER A 136 32.54 17.03 -1.24
N LYS A 137 33.18 17.98 -0.55
CA LYS A 137 34.01 17.70 0.64
C LYS A 137 33.13 17.42 1.87
N ALA A 138 33.72 16.77 2.86
CA ALA A 138 33.11 16.56 4.17
C ALA A 138 32.65 17.90 4.79
N GLY A 139 31.44 17.89 5.40
CA GLY A 139 30.81 19.05 6.03
C GLY A 139 30.26 20.09 5.06
N SER A 140 30.18 19.79 3.76
CA SER A 140 29.56 20.68 2.77
C SER A 140 28.03 20.70 2.91
N ILE A 141 27.37 21.71 2.34
CA ILE A 141 25.91 21.83 2.34
C ILE A 141 25.26 20.70 1.51
N GLU A 142 25.91 20.24 0.44
CA GLU A 142 25.43 19.15 -0.40
C GLU A 142 25.32 17.85 0.41
N ARG A 143 26.34 17.54 1.24
CA ARG A 143 26.33 16.37 2.13
C ARG A 143 25.32 16.48 3.26
N SER A 144 25.06 17.70 3.75
CA SER A 144 24.12 17.90 4.88
C SER A 144 22.66 17.51 4.57
N ARG A 145 22.32 17.34 3.27
CA ARG A 145 20.99 16.85 2.84
C ARG A 145 20.79 15.36 3.07
N PHE A 146 21.86 14.65 3.36
CA PHE A 146 21.86 13.21 3.63
C PHE A 146 22.60 12.94 4.96
N HIS A 147 22.51 11.74 5.46
CA HIS A 147 23.24 11.32 6.66
C HIS A 147 24.64 10.82 6.30
N PHE A 148 25.63 11.73 6.30
CA PHE A 148 27.04 11.42 6.14
C PHE A 148 27.79 11.58 7.46
N TYR A 149 28.53 10.54 7.88
CA TYR A 149 29.32 10.55 9.12
C TYR A 149 30.69 9.96 8.90
N ASP A 150 31.68 10.42 9.69
CA ASP A 150 33.04 9.92 9.66
C ASP A 150 33.08 8.45 10.11
N ALA A 151 34.01 7.69 9.52
CA ALA A 151 34.37 6.37 10.02
C ALA A 151 34.85 6.44 11.49
N LYS A 152 34.63 5.38 12.26
CA LYS A 152 35.29 5.20 13.56
C LYS A 152 36.82 5.19 13.39
N PRO A 153 37.61 5.40 14.46
CA PRO A 153 39.08 5.42 14.35
C PRO A 153 39.72 4.15 13.76
N ASP A 154 39.02 3.03 13.85
CA ASP A 154 39.43 1.75 13.25
C ASP A 154 39.01 1.58 11.79
N GLY A 155 38.33 2.58 11.21
CA GLY A 155 37.84 2.57 9.84
C GLY A 155 36.47 1.92 9.66
N THR A 156 35.82 1.45 10.71
CA THR A 156 34.50 0.83 10.66
C THR A 156 33.36 1.88 10.55
N PRO A 157 32.14 1.47 10.17
CA PRO A 157 30.97 2.35 10.07
C PRO A 157 30.64 3.09 11.39
N PRO A 158 29.91 4.22 11.33
CA PRO A 158 29.51 5.00 12.50
C PRO A 158 28.79 4.21 13.59
N ASN A 159 28.00 3.21 13.20
CA ASN A 159 27.34 2.28 14.10
C ASN A 159 27.14 0.91 13.42
N ASN A 160 26.51 -0.02 14.15
CA ASN A 160 26.29 -1.41 13.73
C ASN A 160 24.92 -1.68 13.09
N TRP A 161 24.21 -0.66 12.60
CA TRP A 161 22.87 -0.83 12.03
C TRP A 161 22.88 -1.69 10.78
N ILE A 162 21.81 -2.45 10.62
CA ILE A 162 21.60 -3.37 9.50
C ILE A 162 20.49 -2.82 8.59
N SER A 163 20.72 -2.87 7.29
CA SER A 163 19.71 -2.52 6.27
C SER A 163 18.53 -3.50 6.32
N LEU A 164 17.32 -3.01 6.07
CA LEU A 164 16.11 -3.83 5.98
C LEU A 164 16.21 -4.92 4.89
N PHE A 165 16.95 -4.65 3.83
CA PHE A 165 17.23 -5.64 2.78
C PHE A 165 18.43 -6.55 3.10
N GLY A 166 19.07 -6.36 4.26
CA GLY A 166 20.22 -7.14 4.71
C GLY A 166 21.56 -6.47 4.42
N GLY A 167 22.58 -6.89 5.17
CA GLY A 167 23.89 -6.27 5.16
C GLY A 167 23.96 -4.96 5.97
N PRO A 168 25.13 -4.27 6.02
CA PRO A 168 25.27 -3.02 6.74
C PRO A 168 24.33 -1.93 6.20
N ALA A 169 23.82 -1.05 7.07
CA ALA A 169 23.06 0.13 6.69
C ALA A 169 23.94 1.32 6.27
N TRP A 170 25.24 1.16 6.24
CA TRP A 170 26.22 2.19 5.94
C TRP A 170 27.11 1.78 4.77
N THR A 171 27.26 2.66 3.79
CA THR A 171 28.20 2.47 2.67
C THR A 171 29.30 3.52 2.71
N GLN A 172 30.55 3.04 2.64
CA GLN A 172 31.73 3.89 2.64
C GLN A 172 31.89 4.62 1.32
N ILE A 173 32.23 5.91 1.39
CA ILE A 173 32.65 6.68 0.22
C ILE A 173 34.12 7.02 0.33
N LYS A 174 34.80 7.02 -0.82
CA LYS A 174 36.16 7.55 -0.94
C LYS A 174 36.07 8.97 -1.48
N SER A 175 36.23 9.95 -0.60
CA SER A 175 36.19 11.36 -0.97
C SER A 175 37.52 11.82 -1.59
N ALA A 176 37.44 12.73 -2.56
CA ALA A 176 38.63 13.31 -3.20
C ALA A 176 39.50 14.14 -2.21
N ASP A 177 38.90 14.64 -1.14
CA ASP A 177 39.57 15.38 -0.06
C ASP A 177 40.28 14.47 0.97
N GLY A 178 40.22 13.15 0.76
CA GLY A 178 40.83 12.15 1.66
C GLY A 178 39.98 11.84 2.91
N SER A 179 38.79 12.43 3.07
CA SER A 179 37.88 12.09 4.16
C SER A 179 37.37 10.67 4.01
N ASN A 180 37.22 9.97 5.14
CA ASN A 180 36.72 8.61 5.22
C ASN A 180 35.32 8.66 5.86
N GLN A 181 34.28 8.81 5.04
CA GLN A 181 32.90 8.90 5.50
C GLN A 181 32.08 7.76 5.00
N TYR A 182 30.95 7.54 5.69
CA TYR A 182 29.88 6.62 5.32
C TYR A 182 28.59 7.41 5.15
N TYR A 183 27.73 6.99 4.22
CA TYR A 183 26.36 7.45 4.17
C TYR A 183 25.39 6.36 4.61
N LEU A 184 24.28 6.77 5.25
CA LEU A 184 23.20 5.89 5.70
C LEU A 184 22.29 5.51 4.54
N HIS A 185 21.89 4.23 4.51
CA HIS A 185 20.80 3.71 3.70
C HIS A 185 20.08 2.61 4.47
N LEU A 186 18.87 2.87 4.92
CA LEU A 186 18.08 1.85 5.64
C LEU A 186 17.60 0.73 4.70
N PHE A 187 17.55 0.98 3.39
CA PHE A 187 17.21 0.03 2.34
C PHE A 187 18.46 -0.33 1.49
N ASP A 188 18.37 -0.26 0.18
CA ASP A 188 19.50 -0.56 -0.70
C ASP A 188 20.57 0.54 -0.66
N PRO A 189 21.88 0.25 -0.85
CA PRO A 189 22.90 1.28 -1.00
C PRO A 189 22.62 2.34 -2.06
N SER A 190 21.79 2.01 -3.04
CA SER A 190 21.33 2.97 -4.04
C SER A 190 20.20 3.90 -3.56
N GLN A 191 19.79 3.79 -2.30
CA GLN A 191 18.72 4.57 -1.67
C GLN A 191 19.23 5.33 -0.44
N PRO A 192 20.13 6.34 -0.61
CA PRO A 192 20.67 7.12 0.50
C PRO A 192 19.57 7.87 1.26
N ASP A 193 19.56 7.73 2.58
CA ASP A 193 18.56 8.33 3.46
C ASP A 193 18.74 9.85 3.56
N LEU A 194 17.64 10.57 3.42
CA LEU A 194 17.57 12.02 3.53
C LEU A 194 17.63 12.50 4.98
N ASN A 195 18.29 13.63 5.19
CA ASN A 195 18.35 14.31 6.48
C ASN A 195 17.23 15.35 6.59
N TRP A 196 16.13 15.00 7.26
CA TRP A 196 14.97 15.87 7.44
C TRP A 196 15.19 17.01 8.44
N GLU A 197 16.32 17.07 9.15
CA GLU A 197 16.74 18.25 9.90
C GLU A 197 17.24 19.37 8.97
N ASN A 198 17.49 19.06 7.70
CA ASN A 198 17.91 20.02 6.70
C ASN A 198 16.69 20.65 6.02
N GLU A 199 16.56 21.98 6.11
CA GLU A 199 15.43 22.73 5.57
C GLU A 199 15.33 22.67 4.03
N ASP A 200 16.44 22.45 3.31
CA ASP A 200 16.40 22.23 1.86
C ASP A 200 15.56 20.98 1.51
N VAL A 201 15.69 19.90 2.32
CA VAL A 201 14.94 18.66 2.14
C VAL A 201 13.44 18.91 2.36
N ALA A 202 13.09 19.51 3.48
CA ALA A 202 11.70 19.82 3.80
C ALA A 202 11.06 20.73 2.73
N SER A 203 11.74 21.81 2.34
CA SER A 203 11.26 22.75 1.32
C SER A 203 11.11 22.12 -0.07
N ASP A 204 11.96 21.16 -0.44
CA ASP A 204 11.85 20.49 -1.74
C ASP A 204 10.68 19.52 -1.80
N PHE A 205 10.40 18.80 -0.70
CA PHE A 205 9.19 17.97 -0.62
C PHE A 205 7.92 18.79 -0.61
N GLU A 206 7.89 19.96 0.02
CA GLU A 206 6.75 20.89 -0.07
C GLU A 206 6.49 21.32 -1.53
N LYS A 207 7.55 21.61 -2.31
CA LYS A 207 7.43 21.90 -3.74
C LYS A 207 6.92 20.68 -4.52
N THR A 208 7.35 19.48 -4.16
CA THR A 208 6.91 18.24 -4.80
C THR A 208 5.43 17.99 -4.54
N LEU A 209 4.96 18.15 -3.31
CA LEU A 209 3.53 18.03 -2.98
C LEU A 209 2.69 19.03 -3.79
N ARG A 210 3.08 20.31 -3.80
CA ARG A 210 2.37 21.35 -4.58
C ARG A 210 2.40 21.06 -6.08
N PHE A 211 3.52 20.59 -6.62
CA PHE A 211 3.63 20.25 -8.03
C PHE A 211 2.57 19.22 -8.46
N TRP A 212 2.42 18.13 -7.70
CA TRP A 212 1.42 17.10 -8.01
C TRP A 212 -0.01 17.56 -7.75
N LEU A 213 -0.25 18.33 -6.68
CA LEU A 213 -1.56 18.90 -6.40
C LEU A 213 -1.99 19.88 -7.49
N ASP A 214 -1.08 20.71 -8.00
CA ASP A 214 -1.35 21.67 -9.08
C ASP A 214 -1.64 20.98 -10.41
N LEU A 215 -1.13 19.74 -10.61
CA LEU A 215 -1.48 18.89 -11.75
C LEU A 215 -2.85 18.21 -11.62
N GLY A 216 -3.47 18.26 -10.45
CA GLY A 216 -4.81 17.71 -10.23
C GLY A 216 -4.86 16.40 -9.45
N VAL A 217 -3.75 15.95 -8.87
CA VAL A 217 -3.72 14.78 -7.97
C VAL A 217 -4.56 15.06 -6.72
N ASP A 218 -5.39 14.11 -6.29
CA ASP A 218 -6.32 14.26 -5.16
C ASP A 218 -5.72 13.87 -3.81
N GLY A 219 -4.53 13.27 -3.81
CA GLY A 219 -3.87 12.88 -2.57
C GLY A 219 -2.62 12.05 -2.75
N PHE A 220 -2.09 11.60 -1.62
CA PHE A 220 -0.80 10.92 -1.57
C PHE A 220 -0.84 9.64 -0.72
N ARG A 221 -0.09 8.63 -1.11
CA ARG A 221 0.38 7.59 -0.21
C ARG A 221 1.83 7.94 0.17
N ILE A 222 2.12 7.97 1.45
CA ILE A 222 3.44 8.35 1.96
C ILE A 222 4.22 7.07 2.29
N ASP A 223 5.25 6.82 1.50
CA ASP A 223 6.16 5.69 1.66
C ASP A 223 7.03 5.86 2.91
N VAL A 224 7.26 4.77 3.66
CA VAL A 224 8.09 4.77 4.88
C VAL A 224 7.79 5.99 5.78
N ALA A 225 6.52 6.32 5.95
CA ALA A 225 6.08 7.53 6.64
C ALA A 225 6.64 7.67 8.07
N HIS A 226 7.04 6.58 8.70
CA HIS A 226 7.60 6.53 10.05
C HIS A 226 9.13 6.68 10.10
N GLY A 227 9.80 6.76 8.91
CA GLY A 227 11.25 6.74 8.79
C GLY A 227 11.95 8.08 8.68
N LEU A 228 11.22 9.21 8.63
CA LEU A 228 11.81 10.50 8.27
C LEU A 228 12.68 11.10 9.38
N ALA A 229 12.31 10.94 10.64
CA ALA A 229 13.09 11.37 11.79
C ALA A 229 13.92 10.21 12.34
N LYS A 230 15.20 10.48 12.61
CA LYS A 230 16.15 9.49 13.13
C LYS A 230 16.84 10.02 14.38
N GLU A 231 17.13 9.12 15.32
CA GLU A 231 17.81 9.44 16.58
C GLU A 231 19.02 8.55 16.77
N ASN A 232 19.96 8.99 17.60
CA ASN A 232 21.10 8.17 18.03
C ASN A 232 21.97 7.61 16.87
N LEU A 233 22.09 8.37 15.78
CA LEU A 233 22.79 7.98 14.53
C LEU A 233 24.24 7.48 14.72
N LEU A 234 24.88 7.79 15.84
CA LEU A 234 26.25 7.36 16.16
C LEU A 234 26.32 6.27 17.24
N VAL A 235 25.18 5.74 17.67
CA VAL A 235 25.08 4.76 18.75
C VAL A 235 24.82 3.36 18.18
N ASP A 236 25.61 2.39 18.63
CA ASP A 236 25.40 0.99 18.30
C ASP A 236 24.10 0.48 18.94
N HIS A 237 23.30 -0.27 18.16
CA HIS A 237 22.16 -0.99 18.73
C HIS A 237 22.64 -2.24 19.48
N PRO A 238 22.11 -2.55 20.68
CA PRO A 238 22.58 -3.69 21.47
C PRO A 238 22.32 -5.05 20.80
N ASP A 239 21.26 -5.16 20.00
CA ASP A 239 20.89 -6.36 19.25
C ASP A 239 20.46 -6.00 17.81
N PRO A 240 21.40 -5.68 16.90
CA PRO A 240 21.05 -5.26 15.55
C PRO A 240 20.48 -6.40 14.70
N GLN A 241 20.86 -7.66 14.96
CA GLN A 241 20.33 -8.81 14.23
C GLN A 241 18.88 -9.09 14.63
N GLY A 242 18.60 -9.14 15.93
CA GLY A 242 17.25 -9.31 16.44
C GLY A 242 16.32 -8.16 16.00
N LEU A 243 16.83 -6.92 15.97
CA LEU A 243 16.07 -5.79 15.44
C LEU A 243 15.71 -5.97 13.95
N ASN A 244 16.68 -6.39 13.13
CA ASN A 244 16.44 -6.65 11.72
C ASN A 244 15.42 -7.80 11.52
N GLU A 245 15.49 -8.85 12.33
CA GLU A 245 14.48 -9.91 12.33
C GLU A 245 13.10 -9.39 12.74
N ALA A 246 13.02 -8.53 13.75
CA ALA A 246 11.77 -7.95 14.21
C ALA A 246 11.08 -7.07 13.15
N LEU A 247 11.87 -6.40 12.30
CA LEU A 247 11.38 -5.57 11.20
C LEU A 247 10.92 -6.38 9.98
N ARG A 248 11.27 -7.66 9.89
CA ARG A 248 10.85 -8.53 8.79
C ARG A 248 9.51 -9.18 9.07
N LEU A 249 8.62 -9.18 8.07
CA LEU A 249 7.29 -9.77 8.17
C LEU A 249 7.30 -11.31 8.17
N ASP A 250 8.30 -11.89 7.52
CA ASP A 250 8.47 -13.35 7.34
C ASP A 250 9.30 -14.01 8.44
N SER A 251 9.58 -13.30 9.55
CA SER A 251 10.36 -13.84 10.67
C SER A 251 9.48 -14.55 11.69
N ASP A 252 9.98 -15.66 12.26
CA ASP A 252 9.31 -16.49 13.27
C ASP A 252 9.46 -15.94 14.71
N ILE A 253 9.90 -14.69 14.86
CA ILE A 253 10.09 -14.07 16.18
C ILE A 253 8.77 -13.92 16.92
N SER A 254 8.73 -14.23 18.23
CA SER A 254 7.51 -14.06 19.02
C SER A 254 7.03 -12.61 19.06
N SER A 255 5.70 -12.42 19.15
CA SER A 255 5.10 -11.07 19.21
C SER A 255 5.64 -10.23 20.39
N GLU A 256 5.90 -10.85 21.55
CA GLU A 256 6.47 -10.18 22.71
C GLU A 256 7.90 -9.68 22.42
N LYS A 257 8.77 -10.56 21.89
CA LYS A 257 10.14 -10.20 21.55
C LYS A 257 10.21 -9.18 20.41
N ARG A 258 9.33 -9.32 19.42
CA ARG A 258 9.17 -8.34 18.34
C ARG A 258 8.84 -6.96 18.92
N GLY A 259 7.85 -6.88 19.81
CA GLY A 259 7.45 -5.64 20.46
C GLY A 259 8.57 -4.99 21.27
N GLU A 260 9.32 -5.79 22.05
CA GLU A 260 10.49 -5.31 22.80
C GLU A 260 11.52 -4.66 21.88
N LEU A 261 11.92 -5.34 20.81
CA LEU A 261 12.92 -4.85 19.85
C LEU A 261 12.44 -3.62 19.08
N LEU A 262 11.19 -3.63 18.58
CA LEU A 262 10.63 -2.50 17.84
C LEU A 262 10.48 -1.24 18.72
N SER A 263 10.31 -1.39 20.02
CA SER A 263 10.26 -0.23 20.94
C SER A 263 11.60 0.53 21.02
N THR A 264 12.70 -0.10 20.63
CA THR A 264 14.07 0.45 20.70
C THR A 264 14.60 0.93 19.35
N VAL A 265 13.82 0.83 18.27
CA VAL A 265 14.21 1.26 16.91
C VAL A 265 14.61 2.73 16.91
N PRO A 266 15.87 3.10 16.54
CA PRO A 266 16.29 4.49 16.60
C PRO A 266 15.95 5.30 15.33
N PHE A 267 15.51 4.65 14.27
CA PHE A 267 15.31 5.25 12.95
C PHE A 267 13.86 5.17 12.43
N PHE A 268 12.94 4.62 13.21
CA PHE A 268 11.53 4.60 12.89
C PHE A 268 10.69 5.15 14.04
N ASP A 269 9.56 5.82 13.68
CA ASP A 269 8.53 6.30 14.58
C ASP A 269 9.06 7.23 15.68
N ARG A 270 10.00 8.11 15.31
CA ARG A 270 10.52 9.16 16.21
C ARG A 270 9.61 10.39 16.18
N ASP A 271 9.51 11.06 17.31
CA ASP A 271 8.56 12.16 17.49
C ASP A 271 8.75 13.34 16.51
N GLY A 272 9.97 13.53 16.00
CA GLY A 272 10.26 14.56 14.98
C GLY A 272 9.47 14.40 13.67
N VAL A 273 8.99 13.21 13.34
CA VAL A 273 8.23 12.97 12.10
C VAL A 273 6.90 13.73 12.10
N HIS A 274 6.29 13.94 13.26
CA HIS A 274 4.99 14.58 13.39
C HIS A 274 5.01 16.08 13.02
N GLU A 275 6.13 16.78 13.23
CA GLU A 275 6.29 18.17 12.78
C GLU A 275 6.28 18.28 11.25
N ILE A 276 6.88 17.29 10.56
CA ILE A 276 6.87 17.22 9.10
C ILE A 276 5.43 17.10 8.59
N TYR A 277 4.63 16.22 9.21
CA TYR A 277 3.24 16.01 8.77
C TYR A 277 2.30 17.17 9.08
N ARG A 278 2.54 17.94 10.14
CA ARG A 278 1.80 19.18 10.39
C ARG A 278 2.08 20.21 9.30
N ARG A 279 3.35 20.39 8.90
CA ARG A 279 3.72 21.26 7.77
C ARG A 279 3.04 20.81 6.46
N TRP A 280 2.98 19.50 6.19
CA TRP A 280 2.31 18.96 5.01
C TRP A 280 0.80 19.13 5.08
N ARG A 281 0.21 18.97 6.27
CA ARG A 281 -1.21 19.22 6.48
C ARG A 281 -1.60 20.66 6.17
N GLU A 282 -0.82 21.65 6.54
CA GLU A 282 -1.04 23.04 6.17
C GLU A 282 -1.05 23.23 4.64
N ILE A 283 -0.20 22.50 3.91
CA ILE A 283 -0.22 22.51 2.44
C ILE A 283 -1.53 21.92 1.93
N PHE A 284 -1.95 20.75 2.41
CA PHE A 284 -3.18 20.10 1.95
C PHE A 284 -4.40 20.98 2.21
N ASP A 285 -4.50 21.55 3.39
CA ASP A 285 -5.60 22.45 3.78
C ASP A 285 -5.60 23.78 3.01
N SER A 286 -4.47 24.17 2.42
CA SER A 286 -4.38 25.39 1.59
C SER A 286 -5.06 25.27 0.22
N TYR A 287 -5.39 24.05 -0.22
CA TYR A 287 -6.09 23.81 -1.48
C TYR A 287 -7.60 23.89 -1.30
N ASN A 288 -8.28 24.51 -2.27
CA ASN A 288 -9.75 24.66 -2.24
C ASN A 288 -10.45 23.37 -2.74
N ARG A 289 -9.99 22.20 -2.23
CA ARG A 289 -10.55 20.87 -2.46
C ARG A 289 -10.07 19.92 -1.37
N ASP A 290 -10.79 18.81 -1.21
CA ASP A 290 -10.42 17.79 -0.23
C ASP A 290 -9.22 16.96 -0.73
N VAL A 291 -8.03 17.29 -0.24
CA VAL A 291 -6.80 16.53 -0.42
C VAL A 291 -6.64 15.54 0.71
N MET A 292 -6.23 14.30 0.41
CA MET A 292 -5.97 13.31 1.45
C MET A 292 -4.54 12.75 1.40
N ALA A 293 -4.06 12.26 2.52
CA ALA A 293 -2.83 11.49 2.55
C ALA A 293 -2.96 10.29 3.49
N VAL A 294 -2.44 9.13 3.06
CA VAL A 294 -2.37 7.90 3.85
C VAL A 294 -0.92 7.55 4.15
N ALA A 295 -0.62 7.30 5.43
CA ALA A 295 0.70 6.91 5.88
C ALA A 295 0.93 5.40 5.72
N GLU A 296 2.06 5.03 5.11
CA GLU A 296 2.65 3.73 5.35
C GLU A 296 3.55 3.82 6.59
N ALA A 297 3.02 3.41 7.74
CA ALA A 297 3.73 3.49 9.01
C ALA A 297 3.63 2.16 9.77
N TRP A 298 4.71 1.38 9.71
CA TRP A 298 4.89 0.16 10.51
C TRP A 298 5.34 0.55 11.91
N VAL A 299 4.39 0.75 12.82
CA VAL A 299 4.66 1.26 14.16
C VAL A 299 4.28 0.28 15.26
N HIS A 300 5.02 0.33 16.35
CA HIS A 300 4.76 -0.50 17.52
C HIS A 300 4.85 0.34 18.82
N PRO A 301 3.92 0.17 19.79
CA PRO A 301 2.68 -0.59 19.69
C PRO A 301 1.73 0.00 18.62
N PRO A 302 0.76 -0.78 18.11
CA PRO A 302 -0.16 -0.33 17.04
C PRO A 302 -0.88 0.99 17.37
N ALA A 303 -1.14 1.26 18.64
CA ALA A 303 -1.74 2.52 19.10
C ALA A 303 -0.95 3.78 18.68
N ARG A 304 0.34 3.67 18.39
CA ARG A 304 1.13 4.81 17.89
C ARG A 304 0.70 5.26 16.49
N ALA A 305 0.05 4.41 15.72
CA ALA A 305 -0.52 4.76 14.42
C ALA A 305 -1.51 5.94 14.51
N THR A 306 -2.22 6.09 15.64
CA THR A 306 -3.15 7.22 15.86
C THR A 306 -2.45 8.58 15.84
N ARG A 307 -1.16 8.62 16.14
CA ARG A 307 -0.40 9.87 16.16
C ARG A 307 -0.24 10.48 14.74
N TYR A 308 -0.24 9.62 13.71
CA TYR A 308 -0.12 10.04 12.30
C TYR A 308 -1.41 10.62 11.73
N VAL A 309 -2.55 10.35 12.40
CA VAL A 309 -3.88 10.73 11.93
C VAL A 309 -4.61 11.66 12.88
N ARG A 310 -3.86 12.43 13.68
CA ARG A 310 -4.42 13.53 14.47
C ARG A 310 -4.99 14.59 13.53
N SER A 311 -5.90 15.40 14.03
CA SER A 311 -6.64 16.38 13.24
C SER A 311 -5.76 17.39 12.48
N ASP A 312 -4.51 17.58 12.92
CA ASP A 312 -3.49 18.46 12.37
C ASP A 312 -2.38 17.73 11.58
N GLU A 313 -2.54 16.41 11.33
CA GLU A 313 -1.55 15.60 10.61
C GLU A 313 -2.18 14.92 9.37
N LEU A 314 -1.80 13.68 9.05
CA LEU A 314 -2.31 12.97 7.88
C LEU A 314 -3.77 12.52 8.10
N HIS A 315 -4.38 11.94 7.08
CA HIS A 315 -5.81 11.61 7.10
C HIS A 315 -6.09 10.13 7.39
N GLN A 316 -5.17 9.27 6.96
CA GLN A 316 -5.25 7.82 7.12
C GLN A 316 -3.88 7.23 7.43
N VAL A 317 -3.88 6.06 8.03
CA VAL A 317 -2.71 5.21 8.25
C VAL A 317 -3.08 3.77 7.95
N PHE A 318 -2.21 3.01 7.26
CA PHE A 318 -2.47 1.61 6.95
C PHE A 318 -2.52 0.74 8.20
N ASN A 319 -3.46 -0.21 8.20
CA ASN A 319 -3.51 -1.29 9.18
C ASN A 319 -2.72 -2.49 8.63
N PHE A 320 -1.50 -2.64 9.10
CA PHE A 320 -0.63 -3.73 8.68
C PHE A 320 -0.91 -5.04 9.43
N ASP A 321 -1.48 -5.00 10.63
CA ASP A 321 -1.84 -6.20 11.36
C ASP A 321 -2.88 -7.03 10.59
N LEU A 322 -3.88 -6.37 9.96
CA LEU A 322 -4.84 -7.05 9.09
C LEU A 322 -4.20 -7.54 7.79
N LEU A 323 -3.31 -6.74 7.20
CA LEU A 323 -2.63 -7.08 5.95
C LEU A 323 -1.89 -8.42 6.04
N VAL A 324 -1.27 -8.72 7.19
CA VAL A 324 -0.52 -9.95 7.44
C VAL A 324 -1.25 -10.94 8.34
N ALA A 325 -2.52 -10.69 8.66
CA ALA A 325 -3.31 -11.51 9.57
C ALA A 325 -3.35 -12.99 9.15
N PRO A 326 -3.25 -13.94 10.09
CA PRO A 326 -3.61 -15.32 9.85
C PRO A 326 -5.12 -15.46 9.59
N PHE A 327 -5.53 -16.57 8.95
CA PHE A 327 -6.95 -16.89 8.79
C PHE A 327 -7.52 -17.48 10.09
N ASP A 328 -7.63 -16.64 11.10
CA ASP A 328 -8.02 -17.01 12.46
C ASP A 328 -9.06 -16.02 13.02
N GLY A 329 -10.18 -16.54 13.50
CA GLY A 329 -11.32 -15.73 13.92
C GLY A 329 -11.04 -14.85 15.13
N GLU A 330 -10.30 -15.37 16.13
CA GLU A 330 -9.96 -14.61 17.34
C GLU A 330 -8.97 -13.48 17.01
N PHE A 331 -7.97 -13.78 16.20
CA PHE A 331 -7.01 -12.77 15.74
C PHE A 331 -7.72 -11.66 14.96
N LEU A 332 -8.57 -12.03 13.99
CA LEU A 332 -9.30 -11.06 13.16
C LEU A 332 -10.23 -10.17 14.02
N PHE A 333 -10.97 -10.77 14.96
CA PHE A 333 -11.79 -10.02 15.89
C PHE A 333 -10.95 -9.00 16.67
N ASN A 334 -9.86 -9.44 17.30
CA ASN A 334 -9.00 -8.57 18.11
C ASN A 334 -8.36 -7.47 17.28
N CYS A 335 -7.84 -7.79 16.09
CA CYS A 335 -7.23 -6.84 15.17
C CYS A 335 -8.23 -5.74 14.75
N ILE A 336 -9.41 -6.13 14.30
CA ILE A 336 -10.43 -5.18 13.83
C ILE A 336 -10.97 -4.35 15.00
N ASN A 337 -11.33 -4.98 16.11
CA ASN A 337 -11.88 -4.29 17.26
C ASN A 337 -10.91 -3.25 17.82
N ASN A 338 -9.65 -3.64 18.06
CA ASN A 338 -8.62 -2.75 18.58
C ASN A 338 -8.36 -1.58 17.62
N THR A 339 -8.35 -1.83 16.32
CA THR A 339 -8.16 -0.77 15.33
C THR A 339 -9.30 0.24 15.35
N LEU A 340 -10.55 -0.23 15.35
CA LEU A 340 -11.72 0.66 15.40
C LEU A 340 -11.76 1.46 16.70
N GLU A 341 -11.52 0.82 17.85
CA GLU A 341 -11.49 1.50 19.16
C GLU A 341 -10.40 2.59 19.22
N MET A 342 -9.21 2.28 18.70
CA MET A 342 -8.05 3.16 18.72
C MET A 342 -8.27 4.38 17.80
N LEU A 343 -8.72 4.18 16.55
CA LEU A 343 -8.94 5.26 15.60
C LEU A 343 -10.15 6.14 15.94
N ARG A 344 -11.17 5.57 16.60
CA ARG A 344 -12.30 6.34 17.12
C ARG A 344 -11.87 7.41 18.12
N GLN A 345 -10.82 7.16 18.93
CA GLN A 345 -10.31 8.14 19.91
C GLN A 345 -9.76 9.42 19.25
N VAL A 346 -9.31 9.34 18.01
CA VAL A 346 -8.78 10.46 17.23
C VAL A 346 -9.70 10.87 16.07
N ASN A 347 -10.89 10.29 16.00
CA ASN A 347 -11.89 10.54 14.94
C ASN A 347 -11.34 10.32 13.52
N ALA A 348 -10.51 9.31 13.34
CA ALA A 348 -9.92 8.94 12.05
C ALA A 348 -10.58 7.67 11.48
N PRO A 349 -10.75 7.56 10.15
CA PRO A 349 -11.28 6.35 9.53
C PRO A 349 -10.24 5.23 9.52
N ALA A 350 -10.71 3.99 9.66
CA ALA A 350 -9.87 2.82 9.49
C ALA A 350 -9.52 2.59 8.00
N THR A 351 -8.42 1.88 7.75
CA THR A 351 -8.01 1.42 6.44
C THR A 351 -7.84 -0.10 6.43
N TRP A 352 -8.33 -0.74 5.41
CA TRP A 352 -8.33 -2.19 5.30
C TRP A 352 -7.70 -2.62 3.98
N ALA A 353 -6.64 -3.41 4.05
CA ALA A 353 -5.98 -4.02 2.91
C ALA A 353 -5.72 -5.49 3.18
N LEU A 354 -5.86 -6.34 2.16
CA LEU A 354 -5.55 -7.77 2.22
C LEU A 354 -4.33 -8.14 1.38
N SER A 355 -3.91 -7.27 0.47
CA SER A 355 -2.72 -7.43 -0.36
C SER A 355 -2.17 -6.06 -0.75
N ASN A 356 -0.89 -5.99 -1.01
CA ASN A 356 -0.20 -4.88 -1.67
C ASN A 356 1.00 -5.42 -2.48
N HIS A 357 1.83 -4.53 -3.00
CA HIS A 357 3.01 -4.88 -3.80
C HIS A 357 4.24 -5.30 -2.96
N ASP A 358 4.15 -5.26 -1.63
CA ASP A 358 5.26 -5.57 -0.69
C ASP A 358 5.03 -6.85 0.12
N THR A 359 3.81 -7.38 0.11
CA THR A 359 3.47 -8.60 0.86
C THR A 359 2.96 -9.69 -0.07
N PRO A 360 3.10 -10.98 0.29
CA PRO A 360 2.49 -12.06 -0.47
C PRO A 360 0.98 -11.83 -0.61
N ARG A 361 0.44 -12.13 -1.80
CA ARG A 361 -0.98 -11.96 -2.08
C ARG A 361 -1.84 -12.78 -1.13
N VAL A 362 -3.01 -12.28 -0.77
CA VAL A 362 -3.94 -12.96 0.14
C VAL A 362 -4.31 -14.37 -0.35
N ALA A 363 -4.42 -14.58 -1.66
CA ALA A 363 -4.67 -15.89 -2.25
C ALA A 363 -3.50 -16.86 -2.06
N SER A 364 -2.25 -16.39 -2.05
CA SER A 364 -1.07 -17.20 -1.74
C SER A 364 -0.99 -17.59 -0.27
N ARG A 365 -1.34 -16.66 0.62
CA ARG A 365 -1.28 -16.88 2.07
C ARG A 365 -2.35 -17.85 2.57
N HIS A 366 -3.56 -17.78 2.02
CA HIS A 366 -4.74 -18.46 2.58
C HIS A 366 -5.48 -19.38 1.60
N GLY A 367 -5.09 -19.38 0.32
CA GLY A 367 -5.81 -20.07 -0.74
C GLY A 367 -7.04 -19.30 -1.25
N ASP A 368 -7.58 -19.74 -2.38
CA ASP A 368 -8.67 -19.04 -3.08
C ASP A 368 -9.93 -18.89 -2.22
N LYS A 369 -10.45 -19.97 -1.65
CA LYS A 369 -11.71 -19.95 -0.88
C LYS A 369 -11.64 -18.99 0.32
N ALA A 370 -10.55 -19.02 1.08
CA ALA A 370 -10.37 -18.16 2.25
C ALA A 370 -10.12 -16.70 1.85
N SER A 371 -9.43 -16.45 0.74
CA SER A 371 -9.21 -15.10 0.25
C SER A 371 -10.51 -14.42 -0.19
N ARG A 372 -11.40 -15.14 -0.86
CA ARG A 372 -12.76 -14.68 -1.20
C ARG A 372 -13.60 -14.38 0.04
N ALA A 373 -13.52 -15.26 1.05
CA ALA A 373 -14.23 -15.07 2.31
C ALA A 373 -13.74 -13.84 3.08
N LEU A 374 -12.41 -13.67 3.22
CA LEU A 374 -11.82 -12.48 3.84
C LEU A 374 -12.18 -11.20 3.09
N ALA A 375 -12.12 -11.22 1.76
CA ALA A 375 -12.47 -10.05 0.96
C ALA A 375 -13.93 -9.64 1.22
N LEU A 376 -14.86 -10.59 1.17
CA LEU A 376 -16.27 -10.32 1.44
C LEU A 376 -16.48 -9.78 2.86
N PHE A 377 -15.80 -10.35 3.86
CA PHE A 377 -15.90 -9.91 5.25
C PHE A 377 -15.34 -8.49 5.46
N VAL A 378 -14.16 -8.20 4.92
CA VAL A 378 -13.47 -6.92 5.08
C VAL A 378 -14.19 -5.79 4.32
N MET A 379 -14.75 -6.07 3.15
CA MET A 379 -15.53 -5.07 2.40
C MET A 379 -16.81 -4.62 3.11
N ALA A 380 -17.26 -5.31 4.16
CA ALA A 380 -18.39 -4.87 4.98
C ALA A 380 -17.98 -3.94 6.14
N LEU A 381 -16.70 -3.83 6.48
CA LEU A 381 -16.23 -3.01 7.59
C LEU A 381 -16.35 -1.50 7.30
N PRO A 382 -16.53 -0.65 8.35
CA PRO A 382 -16.43 0.80 8.21
C PRO A 382 -14.97 1.20 7.94
N GLY A 383 -14.77 2.33 7.25
CA GLY A 383 -13.44 2.77 6.82
C GLY A 383 -13.15 2.45 5.36
N SER A 384 -11.95 2.75 4.88
CA SER A 384 -11.57 2.59 3.47
C SER A 384 -11.04 1.20 3.16
N CYS A 385 -11.38 0.67 1.99
CA CYS A 385 -10.82 -0.58 1.47
C CYS A 385 -9.79 -0.30 0.40
N TYR A 386 -8.61 -0.90 0.52
CA TYR A 386 -7.55 -0.86 -0.48
C TYR A 386 -7.46 -2.20 -1.18
N ILE A 387 -7.53 -2.20 -2.50
CA ILE A 387 -7.53 -3.40 -3.36
C ILE A 387 -6.31 -3.32 -4.28
N TYR A 388 -5.41 -4.27 -4.17
CA TYR A 388 -4.23 -4.35 -5.04
C TYR A 388 -4.59 -4.96 -6.40
N ASN A 389 -4.06 -4.43 -7.50
CA ASN A 389 -4.37 -4.92 -8.85
C ASN A 389 -4.18 -6.44 -8.99
N GLY A 390 -5.19 -7.12 -9.50
CA GLY A 390 -5.30 -8.58 -9.59
C GLY A 390 -5.81 -9.28 -8.34
N GLN A 391 -5.98 -8.58 -7.21
CA GLN A 391 -6.63 -9.16 -6.02
C GLN A 391 -8.10 -9.50 -6.30
N GLU A 392 -8.78 -8.67 -7.07
CA GLU A 392 -10.17 -8.89 -7.52
C GLU A 392 -10.32 -10.11 -8.44
N LEU A 393 -9.23 -10.59 -9.00
CA LEU A 393 -9.17 -11.81 -9.80
C LEU A 393 -8.79 -13.04 -8.97
N GLY A 394 -8.47 -12.87 -7.69
CA GLY A 394 -7.96 -13.95 -6.84
C GLY A 394 -6.57 -14.42 -7.24
N LEU A 395 -5.75 -13.58 -7.88
CA LEU A 395 -4.40 -13.97 -8.31
C LEU A 395 -3.53 -14.37 -7.11
N PRO A 396 -2.89 -15.55 -7.16
CA PRO A 396 -1.80 -15.90 -6.25
C PRO A 396 -0.48 -15.26 -6.72
N ASP A 397 0.56 -15.33 -5.88
CA ASP A 397 1.92 -15.01 -6.29
C ASP A 397 2.41 -16.01 -7.33
N ALA A 398 3.11 -15.50 -8.35
CA ALA A 398 3.77 -16.37 -9.31
C ALA A 398 5.03 -17.01 -8.69
N GLN A 399 5.26 -18.28 -9.02
CA GLN A 399 6.50 -18.97 -8.67
C GLN A 399 7.57 -18.63 -9.70
N LEU A 400 8.56 -17.83 -9.30
CA LEU A 400 9.64 -17.37 -10.16
C LEU A 400 10.92 -18.16 -9.89
N ARG A 401 11.68 -18.45 -10.95
CA ARG A 401 13.04 -18.98 -10.84
C ARG A 401 13.99 -17.88 -10.35
N ASP A 402 15.10 -18.24 -9.73
CA ASP A 402 16.04 -17.27 -9.15
C ASP A 402 16.58 -16.29 -10.20
N GLU A 403 16.82 -16.75 -11.44
CA GLU A 403 17.29 -15.92 -12.55
C GLU A 403 16.24 -14.94 -13.12
N GLU A 404 14.98 -15.08 -12.72
CA GLU A 404 13.88 -14.20 -13.15
C GLU A 404 13.62 -13.08 -12.13
N ARG A 405 14.20 -13.18 -10.94
CA ARG A 405 13.99 -12.23 -9.86
C ARG A 405 14.71 -10.92 -10.09
N GLN A 406 14.08 -9.83 -9.66
CA GLN A 406 14.61 -8.47 -9.79
C GLN A 406 14.67 -7.73 -8.43
N ASP A 407 13.96 -8.22 -7.41
CA ASP A 407 13.87 -7.58 -6.10
C ASP A 407 15.24 -7.53 -5.38
N PRO A 408 15.73 -6.34 -4.96
CA PRO A 408 17.01 -6.21 -4.26
C PRO A 408 17.06 -6.99 -2.95
N SER A 409 15.93 -7.20 -2.27
CA SER A 409 15.88 -7.98 -1.04
C SER A 409 16.30 -9.44 -1.23
N PHE A 410 15.97 -10.06 -2.39
CA PHE A 410 16.43 -11.39 -2.75
C PHE A 410 17.96 -11.46 -2.84
N PHE A 411 18.56 -10.53 -3.59
CA PHE A 411 20.01 -10.52 -3.82
C PHE A 411 20.79 -10.18 -2.55
N ARG A 412 20.35 -9.19 -1.80
CA ARG A 412 21.01 -8.76 -0.55
C ARG A 412 20.90 -9.78 0.57
N SER A 413 19.78 -10.46 0.68
CA SER A 413 19.60 -11.58 1.60
C SER A 413 20.30 -12.86 1.15
N LYS A 414 20.90 -12.88 -0.05
CA LYS A 414 21.51 -14.07 -0.68
C LYS A 414 20.53 -15.25 -0.82
N GLY A 415 19.28 -14.91 -1.18
CA GLY A 415 18.21 -15.89 -1.37
C GLY A 415 17.55 -16.40 -0.08
N ILE A 416 17.83 -15.79 1.08
CA ILE A 416 17.13 -16.11 2.34
C ILE A 416 15.66 -15.69 2.22
N THR A 417 15.38 -14.52 1.65
CA THR A 417 14.01 -14.09 1.30
C THR A 417 13.80 -14.24 -0.21
N LEU A 418 12.61 -14.64 -0.62
CA LEU A 418 12.24 -14.74 -2.04
C LEU A 418 12.00 -13.36 -2.69
N GLY A 419 11.94 -12.30 -1.88
CA GLY A 419 11.56 -10.98 -2.36
C GLY A 419 10.08 -10.87 -2.73
N ARG A 420 9.72 -9.76 -3.39
CA ARG A 420 8.33 -9.35 -3.65
C ARG A 420 7.87 -9.62 -5.09
N ASP A 421 8.77 -10.08 -5.96
CA ASP A 421 8.51 -10.21 -7.41
C ASP A 421 7.29 -11.09 -7.74
N GLY A 422 7.06 -12.16 -6.96
CA GLY A 422 5.92 -13.05 -7.18
C GLY A 422 4.56 -12.34 -7.15
N GLY A 423 4.41 -11.38 -6.24
CA GLY A 423 3.20 -10.55 -6.12
C GLY A 423 3.12 -9.41 -7.15
N ARG A 424 4.23 -9.12 -7.86
CA ARG A 424 4.36 -8.00 -8.81
C ARG A 424 4.21 -8.41 -10.27
N VAL A 425 3.96 -9.69 -10.57
CA VAL A 425 3.77 -10.22 -11.92
C VAL A 425 2.59 -9.51 -12.61
N PRO A 426 2.70 -9.23 -13.93
CA PRO A 426 1.69 -8.52 -14.69
C PRO A 426 0.28 -9.11 -14.61
N MET A 427 -0.72 -8.24 -14.75
CA MET A 427 -2.13 -8.59 -14.66
C MET A 427 -2.63 -9.28 -15.94
N PRO A 428 -3.35 -10.41 -15.85
CA PRO A 428 -3.90 -11.09 -17.02
C PRO A 428 -5.24 -10.48 -17.43
N TRP A 429 -5.34 -9.98 -18.66
CA TRP A 429 -6.53 -9.31 -19.19
C TRP A 429 -7.41 -10.22 -20.01
N ASN A 430 -6.85 -10.95 -20.98
CA ASN A 430 -7.62 -11.79 -21.89
C ASN A 430 -6.74 -12.86 -22.55
N GLY A 431 -7.39 -13.80 -23.26
CA GLY A 431 -6.69 -14.88 -23.96
C GLY A 431 -6.37 -16.07 -23.06
N ASP A 432 -5.87 -17.15 -23.66
CA ASP A 432 -5.58 -18.44 -23.02
C ASP A 432 -4.09 -18.77 -22.96
N GLN A 433 -3.24 -17.85 -23.45
CA GLN A 433 -1.79 -17.95 -23.47
C GLN A 433 -1.15 -16.69 -22.87
N ALA A 434 -0.06 -16.88 -22.08
CA ALA A 434 0.74 -15.75 -21.63
C ALA A 434 1.30 -14.97 -22.85
N PRO A 435 1.31 -13.65 -22.79
CA PRO A 435 1.08 -12.77 -21.64
C PRO A 435 -0.37 -12.33 -21.39
N PHE A 436 -1.36 -13.12 -21.78
CA PHE A 436 -2.79 -12.92 -21.48
C PHE A 436 -3.30 -11.50 -21.76
N GLY A 437 -2.90 -10.93 -22.90
CA GLY A 437 -3.31 -9.58 -23.32
C GLY A 437 -2.72 -8.43 -22.51
N PHE A 438 -1.79 -8.69 -21.60
CA PHE A 438 -1.04 -7.64 -20.90
C PHE A 438 -0.14 -6.86 -21.88
N SER A 439 0.57 -7.58 -22.76
CA SER A 439 1.55 -7.04 -23.69
C SER A 439 1.55 -7.83 -25.01
N SER A 440 2.08 -7.24 -26.07
CA SER A 440 2.44 -7.95 -27.30
C SER A 440 3.87 -8.51 -27.29
N ALA A 441 4.68 -8.12 -26.29
CA ALA A 441 6.04 -8.60 -26.06
C ALA A 441 6.12 -9.55 -24.85
N ARG A 442 7.33 -10.06 -24.58
CA ARG A 442 7.60 -10.81 -23.35
C ARG A 442 7.50 -9.86 -22.16
N PRO A 443 6.65 -10.16 -21.16
CA PRO A 443 6.52 -9.31 -19.99
C PRO A 443 7.80 -9.33 -19.12
N TRP A 444 8.02 -8.26 -18.38
CA TRP A 444 9.19 -8.08 -17.51
C TRP A 444 9.35 -9.13 -16.40
N LEU A 445 8.23 -9.73 -15.97
CA LEU A 445 8.19 -10.97 -15.18
C LEU A 445 7.32 -12.00 -15.88
N PRO A 446 7.70 -13.29 -15.87
CA PRO A 446 6.92 -14.34 -16.52
C PRO A 446 5.57 -14.55 -15.84
N MET A 447 4.52 -14.70 -16.65
CA MET A 447 3.17 -14.97 -16.18
C MET A 447 2.91 -16.48 -16.20
N PRO A 448 2.42 -17.07 -15.08
CA PRO A 448 2.10 -18.50 -15.00
C PRO A 448 1.00 -18.89 -15.99
N GLN A 449 1.17 -19.98 -16.72
CA GLN A 449 0.17 -20.45 -17.69
C GLN A 449 -1.16 -20.86 -17.01
N GLU A 450 -1.10 -21.20 -15.74
CA GLU A 450 -2.24 -21.55 -14.89
C GLU A 450 -3.23 -20.38 -14.70
N TRP A 451 -2.78 -19.15 -14.97
CA TRP A 451 -3.63 -17.95 -14.86
C TRP A 451 -4.61 -17.78 -16.03
N LYS A 452 -4.63 -18.67 -17.02
CA LYS A 452 -5.53 -18.60 -18.18
C LYS A 452 -7.02 -18.45 -17.81
N ASP A 453 -7.45 -19.06 -16.69
CA ASP A 453 -8.82 -19.00 -16.19
C ASP A 453 -9.03 -17.83 -15.20
N LEU A 454 -7.96 -17.10 -14.85
CA LEU A 454 -7.97 -15.95 -13.95
C LEU A 454 -7.89 -14.61 -14.70
N THR A 455 -8.04 -14.60 -16.03
CA THR A 455 -8.04 -13.35 -16.79
C THR A 455 -9.30 -12.52 -16.51
N VAL A 456 -9.20 -11.19 -16.67
CA VAL A 456 -10.36 -10.30 -16.56
C VAL A 456 -11.50 -10.78 -17.45
N ALA A 457 -11.21 -11.09 -18.73
CA ALA A 457 -12.24 -11.51 -19.69
C ALA A 457 -12.90 -12.85 -19.31
N SER A 458 -12.13 -13.80 -18.80
CA SER A 458 -12.64 -15.10 -18.35
C SER A 458 -13.60 -14.93 -17.16
N GLN A 459 -13.18 -14.12 -16.18
CA GLN A 459 -13.97 -13.90 -14.97
C GLN A 459 -15.15 -12.95 -15.18
N ASP A 460 -15.07 -12.03 -16.11
CA ASP A 460 -16.20 -11.15 -16.47
C ASP A 460 -17.41 -11.96 -16.97
N ALA A 461 -17.14 -13.03 -17.70
CA ALA A 461 -18.15 -13.93 -18.24
C ALA A 461 -18.74 -14.93 -17.22
N ASP A 462 -18.07 -15.15 -16.09
CA ASP A 462 -18.50 -16.10 -15.06
C ASP A 462 -19.14 -15.39 -13.84
N PRO A 463 -20.46 -15.48 -13.62
CA PRO A 463 -21.12 -14.86 -12.47
C PRO A 463 -20.61 -15.32 -11.10
N ALA A 464 -20.03 -16.53 -11.00
CA ALA A 464 -19.49 -17.09 -9.77
C ALA A 464 -18.02 -16.72 -9.52
N SER A 465 -17.40 -15.98 -10.45
CA SER A 465 -16.00 -15.56 -10.37
C SER A 465 -15.69 -14.66 -9.17
N THR A 466 -14.40 -14.57 -8.82
CA THR A 466 -13.94 -13.63 -7.79
C THR A 466 -14.16 -12.19 -8.20
N LEU A 467 -13.95 -11.83 -9.46
CA LEU A 467 -14.22 -10.50 -9.99
C LEU A 467 -15.69 -10.08 -9.79
N ASN A 468 -16.64 -10.95 -10.11
CA ASN A 468 -18.06 -10.66 -9.97
C ASN A 468 -18.53 -10.68 -8.50
N LEU A 469 -17.87 -11.45 -7.63
CA LEU A 469 -18.05 -11.35 -6.17
C LEU A 469 -17.65 -9.95 -5.66
N TYR A 470 -16.46 -9.45 -6.05
CA TYR A 470 -15.99 -8.11 -5.68
C TYR A 470 -16.96 -7.02 -6.18
N ARG A 471 -17.35 -7.05 -7.44
CA ARG A 471 -18.31 -6.09 -8.02
C ARG A 471 -19.64 -6.08 -7.25
N SER A 472 -20.16 -7.25 -6.92
CA SER A 472 -21.41 -7.40 -6.17
C SER A 472 -21.29 -6.85 -4.75
N ALA A 473 -20.21 -7.20 -4.05
CA ALA A 473 -19.95 -6.73 -2.69
C ALA A 473 -19.76 -5.21 -2.65
N LEU A 474 -18.96 -4.65 -3.55
CA LEU A 474 -18.69 -3.21 -3.59
C LEU A 474 -19.92 -2.40 -4.00
N LYS A 475 -20.77 -2.95 -4.89
CA LYS A 475 -22.07 -2.35 -5.23
C LYS A 475 -23.00 -2.29 -4.01
N ILE A 476 -23.10 -3.38 -3.25
CA ILE A 476 -23.92 -3.42 -2.03
C ILE A 476 -23.32 -2.48 -0.98
N ARG A 477 -22.00 -2.54 -0.74
CA ARG A 477 -21.30 -1.64 0.17
C ARG A 477 -21.64 -0.18 -0.11
N ARG A 478 -21.46 0.28 -1.36
CA ARG A 478 -21.73 1.66 -1.77
C ARG A 478 -23.18 2.09 -1.50
N ASN A 479 -24.13 1.21 -1.78
CA ASN A 479 -25.55 1.55 -1.74
C ASN A 479 -26.19 1.36 -0.36
N LYS A 480 -25.59 0.54 0.51
CA LYS A 480 -26.26 0.03 1.70
C LYS A 480 -25.45 0.08 2.98
N LEU A 481 -24.12 0.16 2.92
CA LEU A 481 -23.26 0.13 4.10
C LEU A 481 -22.56 1.49 4.34
N VAL A 482 -22.15 2.19 3.29
CA VAL A 482 -21.52 3.51 3.44
C VAL A 482 -22.45 4.47 4.18
N GLY A 483 -21.92 5.09 5.25
CA GLY A 483 -22.66 6.03 6.08
C GLY A 483 -23.61 5.39 7.12
N THR A 484 -23.63 4.06 7.27
CA THR A 484 -24.48 3.40 8.28
C THR A 484 -23.84 3.33 9.68
N GLY A 485 -22.66 3.90 9.85
CA GLY A 485 -21.96 3.93 11.13
C GLY A 485 -21.10 2.71 11.41
N ASP A 486 -20.82 2.50 12.69
CA ASP A 486 -19.97 1.43 13.21
C ASP A 486 -20.61 0.04 13.15
N ILE A 487 -19.83 -0.96 13.54
CA ILE A 487 -20.27 -2.36 13.65
C ILE A 487 -20.68 -2.67 15.10
N GLU A 488 -21.59 -3.65 15.23
CA GLU A 488 -21.92 -4.30 16.50
C GLU A 488 -21.53 -5.78 16.39
N TRP A 489 -20.62 -6.24 17.24
CA TRP A 489 -20.18 -7.63 17.26
C TRP A 489 -21.31 -8.56 17.70
N VAL A 490 -21.63 -9.57 16.88
CA VAL A 490 -22.63 -10.61 17.17
C VAL A 490 -21.94 -11.84 17.78
N ASP A 491 -20.81 -12.28 17.17
CA ASP A 491 -19.94 -13.31 17.68
C ASP A 491 -18.50 -12.76 17.76
N ARG A 492 -17.75 -13.14 18.78
CA ARG A 492 -16.42 -12.61 19.07
C ARG A 492 -15.28 -13.54 18.64
N GLY A 493 -15.50 -14.32 17.60
CA GLY A 493 -14.50 -15.22 17.07
C GLY A 493 -14.36 -16.54 17.83
N GLN A 494 -15.35 -16.89 18.66
CA GLN A 494 -15.37 -18.19 19.33
C GLN A 494 -15.54 -19.33 18.31
N ASP A 495 -14.81 -20.41 18.50
CA ASP A 495 -14.83 -21.58 17.61
C ASP A 495 -14.58 -21.25 16.11
N GLY A 496 -13.89 -20.14 15.83
CA GLY A 496 -13.55 -19.70 14.47
C GLY A 496 -14.72 -19.05 13.70
N LEU A 497 -15.83 -18.75 14.36
CA LEU A 497 -16.91 -17.94 13.78
C LEU A 497 -16.76 -16.48 14.24
N VAL A 498 -16.68 -15.56 13.27
CA VAL A 498 -16.66 -14.11 13.52
C VAL A 498 -17.86 -13.47 12.85
N SER A 499 -18.62 -12.67 13.58
CA SER A 499 -19.76 -11.97 12.99
C SER A 499 -20.05 -10.63 13.63
N PHE A 500 -20.54 -9.70 12.81
CA PHE A 500 -20.97 -8.39 13.23
C PHE A 500 -22.23 -7.95 12.46
N ALA A 501 -22.99 -7.04 13.05
CA ALA A 501 -24.06 -6.31 12.39
C ALA A 501 -23.56 -4.93 11.95
N ARG A 502 -24.01 -4.47 10.76
CA ARG A 502 -23.81 -3.12 10.24
C ARG A 502 -24.98 -2.72 9.34
N GLY A 503 -25.65 -1.60 9.67
CA GLY A 503 -26.86 -1.21 8.96
C GLY A 503 -27.94 -2.30 9.01
N GLU A 504 -28.46 -2.70 7.85
CA GLU A 504 -29.45 -3.77 7.74
C GLU A 504 -28.85 -5.18 7.61
N PHE A 505 -27.51 -5.33 7.69
CA PHE A 505 -26.82 -6.59 7.44
C PHE A 505 -26.23 -7.20 8.71
N ALA A 506 -26.30 -8.53 8.80
CA ALA A 506 -25.40 -9.35 9.61
C ALA A 506 -24.36 -10.00 8.68
N ILE A 507 -23.10 -9.90 9.06
CA ILE A 507 -21.93 -10.34 8.31
C ILE A 507 -21.30 -11.49 9.07
N TYR A 508 -21.05 -12.60 8.40
CA TYR A 508 -20.50 -13.82 8.99
C TYR A 508 -19.24 -14.27 8.26
N LEU A 509 -18.25 -14.74 9.01
CA LEU A 509 -17.02 -15.37 8.50
C LEU A 509 -16.76 -16.64 9.32
N ASN A 510 -16.62 -17.78 8.64
CA ASN A 510 -16.23 -19.03 9.25
C ASN A 510 -14.75 -19.33 8.94
N THR A 511 -13.88 -19.12 9.94
CA THR A 511 -12.45 -19.47 9.84
C THR A 511 -12.14 -20.89 10.32
N SER A 512 -13.12 -21.59 10.87
CA SER A 512 -12.94 -22.96 11.37
C SER A 512 -12.86 -23.99 10.24
N SER A 513 -12.43 -25.20 10.59
CA SER A 513 -12.44 -26.37 9.69
C SER A 513 -13.78 -27.11 9.65
N LYS A 514 -14.82 -26.59 10.35
CA LYS A 514 -16.13 -27.23 10.48
C LYS A 514 -17.21 -26.37 9.82
N LEU A 515 -18.27 -27.04 9.35
CA LEU A 515 -19.48 -26.38 8.91
C LEU A 515 -20.17 -25.69 10.09
N ALA A 516 -20.46 -24.39 9.96
CA ALA A 516 -21.28 -23.67 10.93
C ALA A 516 -22.74 -23.62 10.47
N LYS A 517 -23.66 -23.85 11.42
CA LYS A 517 -25.11 -23.63 11.26
C LYS A 517 -25.54 -22.52 12.20
N ILE A 518 -26.06 -21.46 11.65
CA ILE A 518 -26.40 -20.25 12.39
C ILE A 518 -27.87 -19.96 12.19
N PRO A 519 -28.72 -19.99 13.26
CA PRO A 519 -30.10 -19.59 13.16
C PRO A 519 -30.20 -18.16 12.60
N SER A 520 -30.89 -18.00 11.49
CA SER A 520 -31.00 -16.72 10.80
C SER A 520 -32.43 -16.45 10.39
N ALA A 521 -33.00 -15.34 10.88
CA ALA A 521 -34.32 -14.86 10.45
C ALA A 521 -34.24 -13.99 9.19
N GLY A 522 -33.07 -13.89 8.55
CA GLY A 522 -32.77 -12.96 7.46
C GLY A 522 -32.85 -13.57 6.06
N THR A 523 -32.37 -12.80 5.10
CA THR A 523 -32.26 -13.21 3.69
C THR A 523 -30.79 -13.18 3.28
N LEU A 524 -30.25 -14.31 2.80
CA LEU A 524 -28.90 -14.37 2.25
C LEU A 524 -28.84 -13.48 1.00
N THR A 525 -27.96 -12.47 1.04
CA THR A 525 -27.79 -11.51 -0.05
C THR A 525 -26.56 -11.83 -0.88
N LEU A 526 -25.46 -12.25 -0.20
CA LEU A 526 -24.21 -12.58 -0.86
C LEU A 526 -23.45 -13.62 -0.05
N GLY A 527 -22.97 -14.68 -0.70
CA GLY A 527 -22.05 -15.69 -0.17
C GLY A 527 -20.72 -15.64 -0.90
N SER A 528 -19.63 -15.95 -0.22
CA SER A 528 -18.29 -16.01 -0.83
C SER A 528 -18.08 -17.25 -1.71
N ALA A 529 -18.98 -18.23 -1.63
CA ALA A 529 -18.98 -19.47 -2.41
C ALA A 529 -20.41 -20.00 -2.58
N ASP A 530 -20.62 -20.85 -3.59
CA ASP A 530 -21.94 -21.38 -3.96
C ASP A 530 -22.55 -22.32 -2.90
N ASP A 531 -21.71 -22.92 -2.05
CA ASP A 531 -22.12 -23.78 -0.95
C ASP A 531 -22.58 -23.04 0.32
N VAL A 532 -22.55 -21.70 0.30
CA VAL A 532 -23.18 -20.85 1.31
C VAL A 532 -24.68 -20.74 1.02
N THR A 533 -25.53 -21.29 1.89
CA THR A 533 -26.97 -21.39 1.64
C THR A 533 -27.81 -21.08 2.88
N LEU A 534 -29.09 -20.81 2.67
CA LEU A 534 -30.12 -20.83 3.74
C LEU A 534 -30.92 -22.14 3.63
N ASP A 535 -30.93 -22.92 4.69
CA ASP A 535 -31.69 -24.18 4.79
C ASP A 535 -32.57 -24.19 6.05
N ASN A 536 -33.90 -24.30 5.88
CA ASN A 536 -34.87 -24.36 6.96
C ASN A 536 -34.76 -23.22 8.01
N GLY A 537 -34.32 -22.05 7.60
CA GLY A 537 -34.12 -20.89 8.48
C GLY A 537 -32.73 -20.82 9.12
N ASP A 538 -31.83 -21.75 8.83
CA ASP A 538 -30.44 -21.74 9.23
C ASP A 538 -29.53 -21.27 8.09
N LEU A 539 -28.59 -20.37 8.37
CA LEU A 539 -27.47 -20.08 7.48
C LEU A 539 -26.46 -21.23 7.57
N ILE A 540 -26.23 -21.87 6.44
CA ILE A 540 -25.23 -22.92 6.29
C ILE A 540 -23.95 -22.27 5.78
N LEU A 541 -22.91 -22.26 6.63
CA LEU A 541 -21.64 -21.59 6.36
C LEU A 541 -20.49 -22.60 6.43
N PRO A 542 -20.06 -23.15 5.28
CA PRO A 542 -18.95 -24.09 5.21
C PRO A 542 -17.60 -23.49 5.68
N PRO A 543 -16.56 -24.31 5.92
CA PRO A 543 -15.22 -23.83 6.22
C PRO A 543 -14.71 -22.83 5.17
N ALA A 544 -14.02 -21.80 5.64
CA ALA A 544 -13.42 -20.76 4.82
C ALA A 544 -14.44 -20.04 3.91
N THR A 545 -15.63 -19.72 4.45
CA THR A 545 -16.65 -18.96 3.75
C THR A 545 -17.16 -17.78 4.56
N ALA A 546 -17.73 -16.80 3.86
CA ALA A 546 -18.40 -15.64 4.45
C ALA A 546 -19.77 -15.41 3.82
N ALA A 547 -20.65 -14.72 4.55
CA ALA A 547 -22.00 -14.39 4.11
C ALA A 547 -22.43 -13.00 4.56
N TRP A 548 -23.22 -12.33 3.72
CA TRP A 548 -23.98 -11.13 4.05
C TRP A 548 -25.46 -11.48 4.07
N VAL A 549 -26.11 -11.26 5.19
CA VAL A 549 -27.52 -11.59 5.43
C VAL A 549 -28.26 -10.31 5.82
N VAL A 550 -29.32 -9.94 5.09
CA VAL A 550 -30.21 -8.85 5.52
C VAL A 550 -31.05 -9.35 6.68
N ILE A 551 -30.91 -8.70 7.83
CA ILE A 551 -31.71 -8.97 9.04
C ILE A 551 -32.97 -8.10 9.00
N ARG A 552 -34.11 -8.70 9.34
CA ARG A 552 -35.43 -8.05 9.36
C ARG A 552 -35.68 -7.33 10.67
#